data_c9afa9bf7d9037187df72b0f98b45ed9
#
_entry.id   c9afa9bf7d9037187df72b0f98b45ed9
#
_cell.length_a   1.000
_cell.length_b   1.000
_cell.length_c   1.000
_cell.angle_alpha   90.00
_cell.angle_beta   90.00
_cell.angle_gamma   90.00
#
_symmetry.space_group_name_H-M   'P 1'
#
loop_
_entity.id
_entity.type
_entity.pdbx_description
1 polymer ?
#
loop_
_entity_poly.entity_id
_entity_poly.type
_entity_poly.pdbx_seq_one_letter_code
_entity_poly.pdbx_strand_id
1 'polypeptide(L)'
;VYVYRDYLVDHNMELERITTELNGYLDQLSARVKAAGXKAVAAIRFGQPADEIIAYAAKSGCDLIAMSTHGRSGIGRWVYGSVADKVLRSSSXPVLLVRAKDANR
;
A
#
# COMPACT_ATOMS: atom_id res chain seq x y z
N VAL A 1 -3.40 -7.36 -8.18
CA VAL A 1 -3.66 -6.65 -6.93
C VAL A 1 -2.35 -6.13 -6.36
N TYR A 2 -2.33 -4.85 -6.06
CA TYR A 2 -1.16 -4.23 -5.48
C TYR A 2 -1.49 -3.74 -4.09
N VAL A 3 -0.56 -3.92 -3.19
CA VAL A 3 -0.77 -3.54 -1.81
C VAL A 3 0.17 -2.39 -1.48
N TYR A 4 -0.35 -1.34 -0.93
CA TYR A 4 0.41 -0.18 -0.55
C TYR A 4 0.50 -0.08 0.97
N ARG A 5 1.68 0.21 1.44
CA ARG A 5 1.88 0.47 2.84
C ARG A 5 2.61 1.78 3.01
N ASP A 6 2.06 2.63 3.83
CA ASP A 6 2.60 3.95 4.03
C ASP A 6 3.81 3.90 4.94
N TYR A 7 4.92 4.38 4.46
CA TYR A 7 6.14 4.46 5.24
C TYR A 7 6.66 5.88 5.21
N LEU A 8 7.07 6.36 6.37
CA LEU A 8 7.62 7.68 6.49
C LEU A 8 9.13 7.56 6.48
N VAL A 9 9.75 8.10 5.47
CA VAL A 9 11.19 8.03 5.33
C VAL A 9 11.78 9.42 5.38
N ASP A 10 12.59 9.69 6.38
CA ASP A 10 13.16 11.01 6.54
C ASP A 10 14.52 11.18 5.99
N HIS A 11 15.33 10.16 6.05
CA HIS A 11 16.73 10.29 5.74
C HIS A 11 17.24 9.23 4.84
N ASN A 12 18.23 9.60 4.08
CA ASN A 12 18.85 8.67 3.16
C ASN A 12 19.45 7.48 3.85
N MET A 13 20.00 7.67 5.03
CA MET A 13 20.61 6.56 5.71
C MET A 13 19.63 5.50 6.10
N GLU A 14 18.39 5.91 6.30
CA GLU A 14 17.37 4.97 6.67
C GLU A 14 16.79 4.23 5.48
N LEU A 15 17.01 4.75 4.29
CA LEU A 15 16.40 4.16 3.11
C LEU A 15 16.84 2.71 2.90
N GLU A 16 18.12 2.45 3.07
CA GLU A 16 18.58 1.09 2.86
C GLU A 16 17.96 0.13 3.85
N ARG A 17 17.92 0.54 5.11
CA ARG A 17 17.35 -0.32 6.12
C ARG A 17 15.87 -0.56 5.88
N ILE A 18 15.16 0.51 5.55
CA ILE A 18 13.74 0.40 5.29
C ILE A 18 13.50 -0.45 4.06
N THR A 19 14.31 -0.28 3.03
CA THR A 19 14.15 -1.07 1.83
C THR A 19 14.34 -2.55 2.12
N THR A 20 15.33 -2.88 2.95
CA THR A 20 15.56 -4.26 3.31
C THR A 20 14.37 -4.84 4.07
N GLU A 21 13.84 -4.06 5.01
CA GLU A 21 12.69 -4.52 5.76
C GLU A 21 11.47 -4.69 4.86
N LEU A 22 11.27 -3.77 3.94
CA LEU A 22 10.14 -3.86 3.04
C LEU A 22 10.27 -5.05 2.11
N ASN A 23 11.48 -5.32 1.64
CA ASN A 23 11.65 -6.47 0.77
C ASN A 23 11.35 -7.76 1.51
N GLY A 24 11.75 -7.86 2.77
CA GLY A 24 11.41 -9.03 3.55
C GLY A 24 9.91 -9.18 3.74
N TYR A 25 9.24 -8.08 4.03
CA TYR A 25 7.81 -8.10 4.20
C TYR A 25 7.12 -8.50 2.88
N LEU A 26 7.57 -7.92 1.78
CA LEU A 26 6.96 -8.21 0.50
C LEU A 26 7.22 -9.65 0.06
N ASP A 27 8.39 -10.18 0.39
CA ASP A 27 8.66 -11.57 0.07
C ASP A 27 7.70 -12.50 0.79
N GLN A 28 7.44 -12.22 2.06
CA GLN A 28 6.50 -13.03 2.81
C GLN A 28 5.10 -12.91 2.26
N LEU A 29 4.71 -11.70 1.92
CA LEU A 29 3.39 -11.48 1.39
C LEU A 29 3.22 -12.14 0.04
N SER A 30 4.25 -12.03 -0.80
CA SER A 30 4.20 -12.66 -2.11
C SER A 30 4.08 -14.17 -2.00
N ALA A 31 4.79 -14.75 -1.04
CA ALA A 31 4.69 -16.18 -0.84
C ALA A 31 3.29 -16.58 -0.44
N ARG A 32 2.65 -15.78 0.41
CA ARG A 32 1.29 -16.08 0.82
C ARG A 32 0.31 -15.99 -0.34
N VAL A 33 0.50 -15.00 -1.18
CA VAL A 33 -0.36 -14.84 -2.34
C VAL A 33 -0.16 -16.01 -3.31
N LYS A 34 1.08 -16.40 -3.53
CA LYS A 34 1.34 -17.52 -4.40
C LYS A 34 0.75 -18.82 -3.85
N ALA A 35 0.84 -18.99 -2.55
CA ALA A 35 0.27 -20.19 -1.93
C ALA A 35 -1.24 -20.22 -2.11
N ALA A 36 -1.85 -19.08 -2.23
CA ALA A 36 -3.29 -19.01 -2.45
C ALA A 36 -3.66 -19.12 -3.93
N GLY A 37 -2.69 -19.26 -4.79
CA GLY A 37 -2.97 -19.42 -6.20
C GLY A 37 -2.85 -18.16 -7.06
N UNK A 38 -2.42 -17.04 -6.54
CA UNK A 38 -2.41 -15.92 -7.27
C UNK A 38 -1.08 -15.65 -7.59
N LYS A 39 -1.03 -14.86 -8.42
CA LYS A 39 0.28 -14.35 -8.77
C LYS A 39 0.51 -13.04 -8.09
N ALA A 40 1.74 -12.77 -7.74
CA ALA A 40 2.07 -11.51 -7.09
C ALA A 40 3.37 -10.96 -7.65
N VAL A 41 3.40 -9.66 -7.85
CA VAL A 41 4.61 -8.95 -8.22
C VAL A 41 4.78 -7.84 -7.18
N ALA A 42 5.93 -7.80 -6.56
CA ALA A 42 6.20 -6.82 -5.53
C ALA A 42 6.96 -5.65 -6.11
N ALA A 43 6.66 -4.46 -5.64
CA ALA A 43 7.36 -3.27 -6.09
C ALA A 43 7.41 -2.27 -4.96
N ILE A 44 8.50 -1.53 -4.91
CA ILE A 44 8.65 -0.45 -3.95
C ILE A 44 8.87 0.82 -4.73
N ARG A 45 8.13 1.86 -4.37
CA ARG A 45 8.28 3.16 -4.99
C ARG A 45 8.47 4.21 -3.94
N PHE A 46 9.21 5.22 -4.29
CA PHE A 46 9.45 6.36 -3.40
C PHE A 46 8.94 7.62 -4.07
N GLY A 47 8.35 8.48 -3.29
CA GLY A 47 7.82 9.72 -3.81
C GLY A 47 6.56 10.10 -3.07
N GLN A 48 5.71 10.85 -3.72
CA GLN A 48 4.43 11.21 -3.13
C GLN A 48 3.52 9.98 -3.21
N PRO A 49 3.08 9.47 -2.08
CA PRO A 49 2.44 8.15 -2.09
C PRO A 49 1.26 8.01 -3.05
N ALA A 50 0.32 8.93 -3.00
CA ALA A 50 -0.85 8.78 -3.85
C ALA A 50 -0.46 8.85 -5.33
N ASP A 51 0.44 9.76 -5.66
CA ASP A 51 0.87 9.89 -7.04
C ASP A 51 1.57 8.63 -7.52
N GLU A 52 2.39 8.03 -6.67
CA GLU A 52 3.10 6.83 -7.04
C GLU A 52 2.16 5.65 -7.21
N ILE A 53 1.16 5.55 -6.36
CA ILE A 53 0.19 4.48 -6.48
C ILE A 53 -0.56 4.61 -7.80
N ILE A 54 -1.04 5.81 -8.10
CA ILE A 54 -1.82 6.03 -9.30
C ILE A 54 -0.97 5.79 -10.54
N ALA A 55 0.26 6.28 -10.53
CA ALA A 55 1.13 6.09 -11.67
C ALA A 55 1.47 4.63 -11.90
N TYR A 56 1.75 3.92 -10.81
CA TYR A 56 2.10 2.52 -10.95
C TYR A 56 0.90 1.70 -11.41
N ALA A 57 -0.27 2.01 -10.91
CA ALA A 57 -1.46 1.31 -11.34
C ALA A 57 -1.72 1.52 -12.82
N ALA A 58 -1.55 2.74 -13.28
CA ALA A 58 -1.75 3.02 -14.70
C ALA A 58 -0.73 2.31 -15.57
N LYS A 59 0.52 2.36 -15.15
CA LYS A 59 1.59 1.75 -15.90
C LYS A 59 1.44 0.24 -15.97
N SER A 60 0.94 -0.35 -14.90
CA SER A 60 0.83 -1.80 -14.83
C SER A 60 -0.46 -2.35 -15.41
N GLY A 61 -1.33 -1.48 -15.82
CA GLY A 61 -2.60 -1.93 -16.38
C GLY A 61 -3.54 -2.52 -15.36
N CYS A 62 -3.48 -2.01 -14.12
CA CYS A 62 -4.38 -2.49 -13.08
C CYS A 62 -5.82 -2.12 -13.37
N ASP A 63 -6.73 -2.97 -12.96
CA ASP A 63 -8.13 -2.62 -13.07
C ASP A 63 -8.81 -2.46 -11.72
N LEU A 64 -8.03 -2.55 -10.65
CA LEU A 64 -8.55 -2.32 -9.31
C LEU A 64 -7.40 -1.97 -8.39
N ILE A 65 -7.58 -0.96 -7.56
CA ILE A 65 -6.63 -0.64 -6.52
C ILE A 65 -7.25 -1.02 -5.20
N ALA A 66 -6.57 -1.83 -4.42
CA ALA A 66 -7.05 -2.18 -3.09
C ALA A 66 -6.08 -1.61 -2.07
N MET A 67 -6.62 -0.90 -1.10
CA MET A 67 -5.81 -0.28 -0.06
C MET A 67 -6.42 -0.55 1.28
N SER A 68 -5.59 -0.63 2.31
CA SER A 68 -6.12 -0.68 3.64
C SER A 68 -5.95 0.69 4.29
N THR A 69 -6.97 1.09 5.01
CA THR A 69 -6.87 2.33 5.73
C THR A 69 -6.21 2.04 7.06
N HIS A 70 -5.37 2.94 7.48
CA HIS A 70 -4.65 2.74 8.69
C HIS A 70 -5.48 3.15 9.87
N GLY A 71 -5.60 2.28 10.79
CA GLY A 71 -6.32 2.63 11.98
C GLY A 71 -5.43 3.07 13.10
N ARG A 72 -4.25 3.51 12.76
CA ARG A 72 -3.28 3.80 13.73
C ARG A 72 -3.65 4.92 14.66
N SER A 73 -4.35 5.87 14.19
CA SER A 73 -4.68 6.98 15.03
C SER A 73 -5.68 6.61 16.11
N GLY A 74 -6.23 5.46 16.06
CA GLY A 74 -7.14 5.03 17.07
C GLY A 74 -8.45 5.76 17.09
N ILE A 75 -8.78 6.39 16.04
CA ILE A 75 -10.01 7.11 15.96
C ILE A 75 -11.16 6.15 15.80
N GLY A 76 -12.15 6.31 16.59
CA GLY A 76 -13.27 5.41 16.53
C GLY A 76 -14.07 5.50 15.27
N ARG A 77 -14.03 6.62 14.61
CA ARG A 77 -14.84 6.76 13.43
C ARG A 77 -14.05 6.47 12.19
N TRP A 78 -14.75 6.37 11.13
CA TRP A 78 -14.17 6.03 9.86
C TRP A 78 -13.38 7.20 9.28
N VAL A 79 -12.14 6.98 9.00
CA VAL A 79 -11.30 8.02 8.41
C VAL A 79 -10.41 7.39 7.36
N TYR A 80 -10.37 7.94 6.19
CA TYR A 80 -9.57 7.38 5.14
C TYR A 80 -8.09 7.72 5.20
N GLY A 81 -7.78 8.90 5.60
CA GLY A 81 -6.43 9.41 5.47
C GLY A 81 -6.23 10.09 4.14
N SER A 82 -5.20 10.91 4.07
CA SER A 82 -4.99 11.77 2.91
C SER A 82 -4.59 10.98 1.67
N VAL A 83 -3.80 9.93 1.83
CA VAL A 83 -3.36 9.16 0.66
C VAL A 83 -4.56 8.45 0.04
N ALA A 84 -5.35 7.79 0.85
CA ALA A 84 -6.51 7.09 0.32
C ALA A 84 -7.49 8.06 -0.32
N ASP A 85 -7.68 9.21 0.30
CA ASP A 85 -8.58 10.20 -0.24
C ASP A 85 -8.14 10.65 -1.63
N LYS A 86 -6.84 10.91 -1.77
CA LYS A 86 -6.35 11.37 -3.05
C LYS A 86 -6.43 10.28 -4.11
N VAL A 87 -6.14 9.04 -3.74
CA VAL A 87 -6.25 7.95 -4.68
C VAL A 87 -7.70 7.78 -5.13
N LEU A 88 -8.64 7.88 -4.19
CA LEU A 88 -10.05 7.77 -4.55
C LEU A 88 -10.48 8.83 -5.54
N ARG A 89 -10.00 10.04 -5.35
CA ARG A 89 -10.44 11.12 -6.20
C ARG A 89 -9.78 11.11 -7.56
N SER A 90 -8.54 10.65 -7.63
CA SER A 90 -7.76 10.82 -8.82
C SER A 90 -7.56 9.57 -9.65
N SER A 91 -7.87 8.43 -9.09
CA SER A 91 -7.67 7.18 -9.81
C SER A 91 -8.78 6.97 -10.82
N SER A 92 -8.45 6.35 -11.91
CA SER A 92 -9.47 5.92 -12.86
C SER A 92 -9.91 4.48 -12.61
N UNK A 93 -9.30 3.73 -11.66
CA UNK A 93 -9.63 2.51 -11.45
C UNK A 93 -10.47 2.51 -10.34
N PRO A 94 -11.25 1.58 -10.27
CA PRO A 94 -11.99 1.42 -9.01
C PRO A 94 -11.05 1.22 -7.83
N VAL A 95 -11.47 1.68 -6.67
CA VAL A 95 -10.65 1.58 -5.48
C VAL A 95 -11.44 0.87 -4.39
N LEU A 96 -10.85 -0.17 -3.82
CA LEU A 96 -11.43 -0.89 -2.71
C LEU A 96 -10.70 -0.50 -1.45
N LEU A 97 -11.42 0.04 -0.48
CA LEU A 97 -10.81 0.40 0.78
C LEU A 97 -11.20 -0.63 1.82
N VAL A 98 -10.19 -1.18 2.47
CA VAL A 98 -10.40 -2.16 3.50
C VAL A 98 -9.95 -1.55 4.82
N ARG A 99 -10.81 -1.60 5.81
CA ARG A 99 -10.47 -1.03 7.09
C ARG A 99 -9.46 -1.92 7.77
N ALA A 100 -8.35 -1.31 8.15
CA ALA A 100 -7.32 -2.08 8.80
C ALA A 100 -7.76 -2.43 10.21
N LYS A 101 -7.49 -3.64 10.62
CA LYS A 101 -7.79 -4.04 11.97
C LYS A 101 -6.63 -3.74 12.86
N ASP A 102 -6.96 -3.46 14.11
CA ASP A 102 -5.95 -3.26 15.10
C ASP A 102 -5.31 -4.60 15.39
N ALA A 103 -4.00 -4.66 15.29
CA ALA A 103 -3.31 -5.90 15.50
C ALA A 103 -3.43 -6.41 16.94
N ASN A 104 -3.77 -5.55 17.83
CA ASN A 104 -3.86 -5.94 19.23
C ASN A 104 -5.22 -6.43 19.67
N ARG A 105 -6.09 -6.53 18.76
CA ARG A 105 -7.41 -6.94 19.12
C ARG A 105 -7.58 -8.39 19.12
#